data_f3a79e462e512eb571dc8dc017b93b80
#
_entry.id   f3a79e462e512eb571dc8dc017b93b80
#
_cell.length_a   1.000
_cell.length_b   1.000
_cell.length_c   1.000
_cell.angle_alpha   90.00
_cell.angle_beta   90.00
_cell.angle_gamma   90.00
#
_symmetry.space_group_name_H-M   'P 1'
#
loop_
_entity.id
_entity.type
_entity.pdbx_description
1 polymer ?
#
loop_
_entity_poly.entity_id
_entity_poly.type
_entity_poly.pdbx_seq_one_letter_code
_entity_poly.pdbx_strand_id
1 'polypeptide(L)'
;MEREGLIEKHAKAAGLPDVKVNWTIISGPAAINDALLSGSVELVAGGVPGLLTLWAKTRGTPQAVKSFGAFTSQPILLNTRNPKAKTIADFTTEDKIALPSVKVSIQAIILHMAAAKQWGNAEYAKLDPLTVAMSPPDSTVALLAGSGINSVFSVPPYQSQQLETPGIHTVLNSFDVFGGPHTLTVGWATSEFRAKNPVLFKAIVSAMREATELVNKDLKKASQYWIDANKAKMTIEKVTEIAGGPQVKWTMVPEHTLKFVEFMHSVGTIKVKTADWKDLFFPEIHDLPGS
;
A
#
# COMPACT_ATOMS: atom_id res chain seq x y z
N MET A 1 15.00 -5.44 -3.18
CA MET A 1 15.61 -6.18 -2.06
C MET A 1 15.90 -7.61 -2.45
N GLU A 2 14.90 -8.41 -2.81
CA GLU A 2 15.03 -9.84 -3.19
C GLU A 2 16.07 -10.07 -4.29
N ARG A 3 15.92 -9.46 -5.46
CA ARG A 3 16.80 -9.66 -6.62
C ARG A 3 18.29 -9.32 -6.40
N GLU A 4 18.57 -8.47 -5.42
CA GLU A 4 19.92 -8.07 -5.07
C GLU A 4 20.43 -8.76 -3.79
N GLY A 5 19.63 -9.61 -3.16
CA GLY A 5 19.99 -10.26 -1.89
C GLY A 5 20.38 -9.28 -0.78
N LEU A 6 19.70 -8.13 -0.70
CA LEU A 6 20.16 -7.03 0.15
C LEU A 6 20.07 -7.35 1.64
N ILE A 7 19.06 -8.09 2.07
CA ILE A 7 18.94 -8.48 3.48
C ILE A 7 20.10 -9.39 3.86
N GLU A 8 20.37 -10.41 3.05
CA GLU A 8 21.49 -11.33 3.24
C GLU A 8 22.84 -10.60 3.23
N LYS A 9 23.00 -9.65 2.29
CA LYS A 9 24.21 -8.81 2.20
C LYS A 9 24.46 -8.02 3.48
N HIS A 10 23.45 -7.32 3.98
CA HIS A 10 23.56 -6.51 5.20
C HIS A 10 23.67 -7.38 6.46
N ALA A 11 22.97 -8.51 6.50
CA ALA A 11 23.08 -9.48 7.60
C ALA A 11 24.51 -10.04 7.69
N LYS A 12 25.08 -10.45 6.56
CA LYS A 12 26.49 -10.92 6.50
C LYS A 12 27.46 -9.85 6.96
N ALA A 13 27.30 -8.60 6.51
CA ALA A 13 28.13 -7.48 6.96
C ALA A 13 28.00 -7.20 8.46
N ALA A 14 26.85 -7.52 9.06
CA ALA A 14 26.59 -7.39 10.49
C ALA A 14 27.01 -8.63 11.32
N GLY A 15 27.71 -9.59 10.72
CA GLY A 15 28.18 -10.81 11.41
C GLY A 15 27.18 -11.96 11.45
N LEU A 16 26.15 -11.94 10.60
CA LEU A 16 25.11 -12.98 10.47
C LEU A 16 25.18 -13.63 9.07
N PRO A 17 26.20 -14.45 8.77
CA PRO A 17 26.45 -14.93 7.39
C PRO A 17 25.42 -15.96 6.89
N ASP A 18 24.72 -16.64 7.79
CA ASP A 18 23.83 -17.76 7.45
C ASP A 18 22.37 -17.38 7.29
N VAL A 19 22.05 -16.06 7.31
CA VAL A 19 20.68 -15.57 7.09
C VAL A 19 20.26 -15.89 5.66
N LYS A 20 19.08 -16.52 5.55
CA LYS A 20 18.38 -16.77 4.28
C LYS A 20 16.99 -16.18 4.34
N VAL A 21 16.59 -15.52 3.28
CA VAL A 21 15.27 -14.89 3.19
C VAL A 21 14.38 -15.65 2.21
N ASN A 22 13.23 -16.10 2.69
CA ASN A 22 12.19 -16.70 1.87
C ASN A 22 11.12 -15.66 1.59
N TRP A 23 10.87 -15.41 0.32
CA TRP A 23 9.86 -14.46 -0.14
C TRP A 23 8.58 -15.17 -0.51
N THR A 24 7.44 -14.68 -0.04
CA THR A 24 6.12 -15.21 -0.36
C THR A 24 5.13 -14.10 -0.64
N ILE A 25 4.15 -14.38 -1.51
CA ILE A 25 3.07 -13.45 -1.83
C ILE A 25 1.83 -13.91 -1.07
N ILE A 26 1.31 -13.01 -0.23
CA ILE A 26 0.08 -13.23 0.54
C ILE A 26 -0.93 -12.18 0.10
N SER A 27 -2.12 -12.64 -0.30
CA SER A 27 -3.17 -11.75 -0.81
C SER A 27 -4.10 -11.27 0.28
N GLY A 28 -4.23 -9.94 0.40
CA GLY A 28 -5.17 -9.25 1.27
C GLY A 28 -4.65 -9.01 2.70
N PRO A 29 -5.07 -7.87 3.31
CA PRO A 29 -4.52 -7.41 4.58
C PRO A 29 -4.82 -8.34 5.77
N ALA A 30 -5.94 -9.06 5.77
CA ALA A 30 -6.27 -10.00 6.83
C ALA A 30 -5.29 -11.19 6.86
N ALA A 31 -5.09 -11.85 5.70
CA ALA A 31 -4.16 -12.98 5.60
C ALA A 31 -2.71 -12.58 5.89
N ILE A 32 -2.29 -11.39 5.48
CA ILE A 32 -0.97 -10.82 5.81
C ILE A 32 -0.82 -10.68 7.33
N ASN A 33 -1.81 -10.13 8.00
CA ASN A 33 -1.78 -9.93 9.44
C ASN A 33 -1.83 -11.24 10.23
N ASP A 34 -2.65 -12.21 9.78
CA ASP A 34 -2.72 -13.53 10.39
C ASP A 34 -1.40 -14.30 10.24
N ALA A 35 -0.75 -14.23 9.09
CA ALA A 35 0.56 -14.85 8.86
C ALA A 35 1.65 -14.26 9.78
N LEU A 36 1.65 -12.94 9.98
CA LEU A 36 2.58 -12.29 10.91
C LEU A 36 2.32 -12.70 12.37
N LEU A 37 1.07 -12.68 12.81
CA LEU A 37 0.72 -13.02 14.21
C LEU A 37 0.91 -14.50 14.54
N SER A 38 0.74 -15.38 13.57
CA SER A 38 1.02 -16.83 13.74
C SER A 38 2.52 -17.17 13.72
N GLY A 39 3.38 -16.20 13.34
CA GLY A 39 4.81 -16.45 13.16
C GLY A 39 5.16 -17.23 11.90
N SER A 40 4.21 -17.36 10.95
CA SER A 40 4.48 -17.99 9.64
C SER A 40 5.39 -17.12 8.77
N VAL A 41 5.43 -15.82 9.04
CA VAL A 41 6.35 -14.84 8.46
C VAL A 41 6.79 -13.85 9.55
N GLU A 42 8.02 -13.34 9.44
CA GLU A 42 8.60 -12.39 10.39
C GLU A 42 8.37 -10.93 10.00
N LEU A 43 8.27 -10.68 8.69
CA LEU A 43 8.13 -9.36 8.10
C LEU A 43 7.05 -9.40 7.05
N VAL A 44 6.26 -8.35 6.98
CA VAL A 44 5.23 -8.21 5.96
C VAL A 44 5.23 -6.81 5.35
N ALA A 45 4.67 -6.67 4.16
CA ALA A 45 4.46 -5.39 3.50
C ALA A 45 3.04 -5.29 2.93
N GLY A 46 2.47 -4.09 2.97
CA GLY A 46 1.13 -3.84 2.46
C GLY A 46 0.69 -2.39 2.62
N GLY A 47 -0.58 -2.11 2.41
CA GLY A 47 -1.17 -0.78 2.57
C GLY A 47 -1.23 -0.34 4.04
N VAL A 48 -1.11 0.97 4.27
CA VAL A 48 -1.14 1.59 5.61
C VAL A 48 -2.30 1.11 6.49
N PRO A 49 -3.56 0.96 6.02
CA PRO A 49 -4.65 0.49 6.87
C PRO A 49 -4.45 -0.91 7.46
N GLY A 50 -3.75 -1.80 6.74
CA GLY A 50 -3.40 -3.13 7.24
C GLY A 50 -2.50 -3.07 8.48
N LEU A 51 -1.45 -2.24 8.42
CA LEU A 51 -0.60 -1.93 9.57
C LEU A 51 -1.43 -1.35 10.73
N LEU A 52 -2.23 -0.31 10.48
CA LEU A 52 -2.98 0.40 11.52
C LEU A 52 -3.99 -0.49 12.25
N THR A 53 -4.65 -1.38 11.53
CA THR A 53 -5.56 -2.36 12.12
C THR A 53 -4.83 -3.26 13.11
N LEU A 54 -3.64 -3.74 12.73
CA LEU A 54 -2.86 -4.64 13.57
C LEU A 54 -2.18 -3.89 14.71
N TRP A 55 -1.61 -2.70 14.45
CA TRP A 55 -1.05 -1.82 15.47
C TRP A 55 -2.07 -1.52 16.57
N ALA A 56 -3.30 -1.13 16.19
CA ALA A 56 -4.34 -0.83 17.15
C ALA A 56 -4.74 -2.02 18.01
N LYS A 57 -4.77 -3.23 17.40
CA LYS A 57 -5.15 -4.49 18.06
C LYS A 57 -4.06 -5.01 19.02
N THR A 58 -2.78 -4.78 18.67
CA THR A 58 -1.65 -5.40 19.40
C THR A 58 -0.94 -4.44 20.35
N ARG A 59 -1.36 -3.16 20.38
CA ARG A 59 -0.76 -2.14 21.24
C ARG A 59 -0.73 -2.58 22.71
N GLY A 60 0.42 -2.41 23.36
CA GLY A 60 0.59 -2.77 24.77
C GLY A 60 0.80 -4.27 25.05
N THR A 61 0.93 -5.08 24.00
CA THR A 61 1.26 -6.50 24.12
C THR A 61 2.71 -6.77 23.69
N PRO A 62 3.30 -7.92 24.06
CA PRO A 62 4.61 -8.32 23.54
C PRO A 62 4.67 -8.42 22.02
N GLN A 63 3.54 -8.72 21.38
CA GLN A 63 3.38 -8.79 19.93
C GLN A 63 3.02 -7.45 19.28
N ALA A 64 3.16 -6.31 20.00
CA ALA A 64 2.88 -5.00 19.45
C ALA A 64 3.59 -4.81 18.10
N VAL A 65 2.81 -4.41 17.09
CA VAL A 65 3.29 -4.25 15.72
C VAL A 65 3.63 -2.79 15.45
N LYS A 66 4.77 -2.58 14.78
CA LYS A 66 5.18 -1.29 14.23
C LYS A 66 5.78 -1.44 12.84
N SER A 67 5.78 -0.36 12.11
CA SER A 67 6.42 -0.30 10.79
C SER A 67 7.93 -0.07 10.91
N PHE A 68 8.68 -0.62 9.95
CA PHE A 68 10.11 -0.36 9.76
C PHE A 68 10.39 0.58 8.57
N GLY A 69 9.35 1.13 7.93
CA GLY A 69 9.47 2.17 6.92
C GLY A 69 8.39 2.12 5.85
N ALA A 70 8.25 3.24 5.13
CA ALA A 70 7.49 3.29 3.89
C ALA A 70 8.32 2.74 2.73
N PHE A 71 7.67 2.32 1.65
CA PHE A 71 8.33 1.93 0.39
C PHE A 71 8.06 2.96 -0.71
N THR A 72 6.83 3.43 -0.76
CA THR A 72 6.39 4.35 -1.81
C THR A 72 5.34 5.34 -1.30
N SER A 73 5.39 6.54 -1.87
CA SER A 73 4.28 7.50 -1.86
C SER A 73 3.88 7.74 -3.31
N GLN A 74 2.64 7.43 -3.64
CA GLN A 74 2.09 7.58 -4.99
C GLN A 74 0.58 7.55 -4.97
N PRO A 75 -0.10 8.27 -5.89
CA PRO A 75 -1.54 8.28 -5.94
C PRO A 75 -2.10 6.93 -6.43
N ILE A 76 -3.26 6.58 -5.93
CA ILE A 76 -4.10 5.53 -6.48
C ILE A 76 -5.37 6.15 -7.05
N LEU A 77 -5.85 5.60 -8.16
CA LEU A 77 -6.90 6.19 -8.96
C LEU A 77 -8.13 5.29 -9.03
N LEU A 78 -9.30 5.89 -8.85
CA LEU A 78 -10.57 5.26 -9.19
C LEU A 78 -10.91 5.62 -10.64
N ASN A 79 -10.74 4.66 -11.51
CA ASN A 79 -11.03 4.79 -12.94
C ASN A 79 -12.37 4.14 -13.28
N THR A 80 -13.10 4.73 -14.24
CA THR A 80 -14.41 4.23 -14.68
C THR A 80 -14.58 4.28 -16.18
N ARG A 81 -15.42 3.39 -16.72
CA ARG A 81 -15.98 3.42 -18.08
C ARG A 81 -17.32 4.13 -18.13
N ASN A 82 -17.95 4.42 -16.99
CA ASN A 82 -19.24 5.08 -16.94
C ASN A 82 -19.09 6.54 -17.40
N PRO A 83 -19.55 6.92 -18.62
CA PRO A 83 -19.34 8.28 -19.15
C PRO A 83 -20.09 9.35 -18.36
N LYS A 84 -21.09 8.94 -17.56
CA LYS A 84 -21.89 9.84 -16.72
C LYS A 84 -21.23 10.16 -15.39
N ALA A 85 -20.38 9.27 -14.88
CA ALA A 85 -19.71 9.47 -13.60
C ALA A 85 -18.50 10.41 -13.78
N LYS A 86 -18.54 11.58 -13.18
CA LYS A 86 -17.44 12.57 -13.12
C LYS A 86 -16.82 12.63 -11.72
N THR A 87 -17.60 12.26 -10.72
CA THR A 87 -17.23 12.20 -9.30
C THR A 87 -17.82 10.94 -8.68
N ILE A 88 -17.43 10.64 -7.43
CA ILE A 88 -18.01 9.52 -6.71
C ILE A 88 -19.49 9.68 -6.39
N ALA A 89 -20.02 10.90 -6.47
CA ALA A 89 -21.43 11.19 -6.23
C ALA A 89 -22.34 10.76 -7.40
N ASP A 90 -21.77 10.54 -8.58
CA ASP A 90 -22.52 10.16 -9.78
C ASP A 90 -22.74 8.64 -9.89
N PHE A 91 -22.11 7.84 -9.00
CA PHE A 91 -22.33 6.40 -8.99
C PHE A 91 -23.72 6.03 -8.51
N THR A 92 -24.29 5.03 -9.14
CA THR A 92 -25.63 4.50 -8.92
C THR A 92 -25.56 3.01 -8.55
N THR A 93 -26.69 2.39 -8.25
CA THR A 93 -26.77 0.94 -7.97
C THR A 93 -26.41 0.04 -9.16
N GLU A 94 -26.31 0.63 -10.37
CA GLU A 94 -25.86 -0.09 -11.58
C GLU A 94 -24.35 -0.18 -11.69
N ASP A 95 -23.61 0.64 -10.92
CA ASP A 95 -22.16 0.67 -10.95
C ASP A 95 -21.56 -0.44 -10.08
N LYS A 96 -20.40 -0.96 -10.51
CA LYS A 96 -19.61 -1.93 -9.74
C LYS A 96 -18.16 -1.48 -9.71
N ILE A 97 -17.66 -1.24 -8.49
CA ILE A 97 -16.31 -0.75 -8.20
C ILE A 97 -15.45 -1.91 -7.69
N ALA A 98 -14.54 -2.38 -8.52
CA ALA A 98 -13.59 -3.41 -8.09
C ALA A 98 -12.43 -2.79 -7.28
N LEU A 99 -12.05 -3.49 -6.21
CA LEU A 99 -10.90 -3.16 -5.36
C LEU A 99 -10.36 -4.45 -4.70
N PRO A 100 -9.09 -4.48 -4.20
CA PRO A 100 -8.46 -5.74 -3.76
C PRO A 100 -9.17 -6.45 -2.61
N SER A 101 -9.74 -5.69 -1.67
CA SER A 101 -10.52 -6.23 -0.55
C SER A 101 -11.51 -5.20 -0.07
N VAL A 102 -12.79 -5.57 -0.04
CA VAL A 102 -13.86 -4.68 0.43
C VAL A 102 -13.63 -4.31 1.90
N LYS A 103 -13.90 -3.04 2.25
CA LYS A 103 -13.86 -2.46 3.60
C LYS A 103 -12.48 -2.33 4.26
N VAL A 104 -11.45 -3.04 3.81
CA VAL A 104 -10.16 -3.13 4.55
C VAL A 104 -8.92 -2.81 3.73
N SER A 105 -8.99 -2.85 2.38
CA SER A 105 -7.87 -2.43 1.55
C SER A 105 -7.64 -0.91 1.64
N ILE A 106 -6.44 -0.44 1.30
CA ILE A 106 -6.16 1.00 1.26
C ILE A 106 -7.12 1.73 0.31
N GLN A 107 -7.50 1.10 -0.81
CA GLN A 107 -8.50 1.62 -1.74
C GLN A 107 -9.86 1.79 -1.05
N ALA A 108 -10.31 0.77 -0.31
CA ALA A 108 -11.58 0.84 0.42
C ALA A 108 -11.57 1.96 1.46
N ILE A 109 -10.51 2.08 2.25
CA ILE A 109 -10.39 3.14 3.26
C ILE A 109 -10.35 4.53 2.61
N ILE A 110 -9.65 4.70 1.49
CA ILE A 110 -9.62 5.99 0.78
C ILE A 110 -11.00 6.28 0.14
N LEU A 111 -11.71 5.28 -0.36
CA LEU A 111 -13.07 5.45 -0.84
C LEU A 111 -14.01 5.88 0.30
N HIS A 112 -13.88 5.31 1.49
CA HIS A 112 -14.59 5.74 2.70
C HIS A 112 -14.25 7.17 3.10
N MET A 113 -12.96 7.57 3.05
CA MET A 113 -12.54 8.95 3.32
C MET A 113 -13.17 9.92 2.32
N ALA A 114 -13.19 9.57 1.04
CA ALA A 114 -13.81 10.37 0.00
C ALA A 114 -15.34 10.48 0.20
N ALA A 115 -16.01 9.38 0.55
CA ALA A 115 -17.43 9.35 0.85
C ALA A 115 -17.76 10.21 2.09
N ALA A 116 -16.96 10.10 3.15
CA ALA A 116 -17.12 10.93 4.34
C ALA A 116 -16.93 12.42 4.06
N LYS A 117 -15.98 12.78 3.19
CA LYS A 117 -15.75 14.16 2.73
C LYS A 117 -16.93 14.69 1.92
N GLN A 118 -17.56 13.83 1.10
CA GLN A 118 -18.67 14.19 0.23
C GLN A 118 -20.01 14.27 0.97
N TRP A 119 -20.28 13.33 1.88
CA TRP A 119 -21.61 13.15 2.50
C TRP A 119 -21.62 13.20 4.03
N GLY A 120 -20.47 13.39 4.65
CA GLY A 120 -20.30 13.37 6.11
C GLY A 120 -19.91 11.98 6.64
N ASN A 121 -19.33 11.96 7.85
CA ASN A 121 -18.81 10.74 8.47
C ASN A 121 -19.87 9.63 8.65
N ALA A 122 -21.14 9.97 8.86
CA ALA A 122 -22.20 8.96 8.98
C ALA A 122 -22.39 8.15 7.70
N GLU A 123 -22.07 8.71 6.55
CA GLU A 123 -22.24 8.13 5.23
C GLU A 123 -20.94 7.57 4.62
N TYR A 124 -19.88 7.38 5.43
CA TYR A 124 -18.57 6.95 4.92
C TYR A 124 -18.63 5.63 4.12
N ALA A 125 -19.54 4.73 4.48
CA ALA A 125 -19.70 3.43 3.83
C ALA A 125 -20.75 3.41 2.70
N LYS A 126 -21.24 4.57 2.25
CA LYS A 126 -22.33 4.72 1.26
C LYS A 126 -22.08 3.97 -0.04
N LEU A 127 -20.83 3.87 -0.47
CA LEU A 127 -20.45 3.18 -1.69
C LEU A 127 -20.11 1.69 -1.50
N ASP A 128 -20.09 1.17 -0.26
CA ASP A 128 -19.79 -0.24 0.00
C ASP A 128 -20.65 -1.23 -0.78
N PRO A 129 -21.99 -1.01 -0.95
CA PRO A 129 -22.84 -1.91 -1.72
C PRO A 129 -22.43 -2.02 -3.20
N LEU A 130 -21.68 -1.06 -3.72
CA LEU A 130 -21.20 -1.05 -5.10
C LEU A 130 -19.84 -1.76 -5.24
N THR A 131 -19.15 -2.06 -4.11
CA THR A 131 -17.79 -2.60 -4.15
C THR A 131 -17.76 -4.11 -4.32
N VAL A 132 -16.78 -4.60 -5.09
CA VAL A 132 -16.51 -6.04 -5.28
C VAL A 132 -15.01 -6.30 -5.12
N ALA A 133 -14.67 -7.45 -4.49
CA ALA A 133 -13.28 -7.84 -4.31
C ALA A 133 -12.73 -8.46 -5.59
N MET A 134 -11.62 -7.91 -6.10
CA MET A 134 -10.93 -8.41 -7.28
C MET A 134 -9.46 -7.95 -7.25
N SER A 135 -8.54 -8.83 -7.68
CA SER A 135 -7.12 -8.47 -7.75
C SER A 135 -6.89 -7.34 -8.78
N PRO A 136 -5.84 -6.51 -8.64
CA PRO A 136 -5.56 -5.45 -9.60
C PRO A 136 -5.39 -5.93 -11.05
N PRO A 137 -4.67 -7.03 -11.36
CA PRO A 137 -4.61 -7.52 -12.73
C PRO A 137 -5.98 -8.00 -13.26
N ASP A 138 -6.74 -8.77 -12.47
CA ASP A 138 -8.04 -9.31 -12.91
C ASP A 138 -9.07 -8.20 -13.11
N SER A 139 -9.13 -7.23 -12.20
CA SER A 139 -10.02 -6.08 -12.31
C SER A 139 -9.69 -5.21 -13.52
N THR A 140 -8.41 -5.10 -13.86
CA THR A 140 -7.99 -4.39 -15.08
C THR A 140 -8.49 -5.11 -16.32
N VAL A 141 -8.31 -6.43 -16.42
CA VAL A 141 -8.82 -7.23 -17.54
C VAL A 141 -10.34 -7.09 -17.65
N ALA A 142 -11.08 -7.20 -16.55
CA ALA A 142 -12.53 -7.08 -16.51
C ALA A 142 -13.01 -5.67 -16.94
N LEU A 143 -12.35 -4.62 -16.45
CA LEU A 143 -12.64 -3.24 -16.84
C LEU A 143 -12.43 -3.02 -18.34
N LEU A 144 -11.28 -3.46 -18.88
CA LEU A 144 -10.96 -3.31 -20.29
C LEU A 144 -11.94 -4.07 -21.20
N ALA A 145 -12.37 -5.26 -20.77
CA ALA A 145 -13.36 -6.06 -21.48
C ALA A 145 -14.80 -5.53 -21.34
N GLY A 146 -15.06 -4.64 -20.36
CA GLY A 146 -16.41 -4.16 -20.05
C GLY A 146 -17.32 -5.25 -19.47
N SER A 147 -16.75 -6.19 -18.71
CA SER A 147 -17.45 -7.36 -18.21
C SER A 147 -17.56 -7.34 -16.69
N GLY A 148 -18.78 -7.37 -16.17
CA GLY A 148 -19.10 -7.56 -14.76
C GLY A 148 -18.83 -6.36 -13.84
N ILE A 149 -17.93 -5.46 -14.22
CA ILE A 149 -17.59 -4.22 -13.51
C ILE A 149 -17.44 -3.07 -14.50
N ASN A 150 -17.61 -1.85 -14.03
CA ASN A 150 -17.39 -0.65 -14.84
C ASN A 150 -16.43 0.36 -14.19
N SER A 151 -15.96 0.08 -12.99
CA SER A 151 -15.04 0.94 -12.27
C SER A 151 -14.02 0.13 -11.48
N VAL A 152 -12.79 0.63 -11.37
CA VAL A 152 -11.69 -0.01 -10.62
C VAL A 152 -10.93 1.03 -9.81
N PHE A 153 -10.80 0.80 -8.51
CA PHE A 153 -9.89 1.56 -7.67
C PHE A 153 -8.56 0.80 -7.58
N SER A 154 -7.60 1.23 -8.39
CA SER A 154 -6.38 0.46 -8.66
C SER A 154 -5.12 1.16 -8.18
N VAL A 155 -3.99 0.52 -8.47
CA VAL A 155 -2.63 0.98 -8.16
C VAL A 155 -1.79 1.00 -9.43
N PRO A 156 -0.68 1.77 -9.51
CA PRO A 156 0.28 1.63 -10.58
C PRO A 156 0.87 0.22 -10.66
N PRO A 157 1.16 -0.29 -11.86
CA PRO A 157 0.96 0.35 -13.16
C PRO A 157 -0.43 0.13 -13.76
N TYR A 158 -1.29 -0.67 -13.13
CA TYR A 158 -2.60 -1.09 -13.66
C TYR A 158 -3.52 0.10 -13.93
N GLN A 159 -3.59 1.08 -13.03
CA GLN A 159 -4.40 2.29 -13.23
C GLN A 159 -3.97 3.08 -14.48
N SER A 160 -2.68 3.12 -14.78
CA SER A 160 -2.15 3.79 -15.97
C SER A 160 -2.52 3.02 -17.25
N GLN A 161 -2.40 1.68 -17.21
CA GLN A 161 -2.83 0.82 -18.31
C GLN A 161 -4.33 0.97 -18.63
N GLN A 162 -5.17 1.13 -17.61
CA GLN A 162 -6.60 1.37 -17.78
C GLN A 162 -6.87 2.66 -18.56
N LEU A 163 -6.15 3.74 -18.23
CA LEU A 163 -6.32 5.06 -18.86
C LEU A 163 -5.84 5.15 -20.31
N GLU A 164 -5.09 4.16 -20.81
CA GLU A 164 -4.73 4.04 -22.23
C GLU A 164 -5.94 3.66 -23.10
N THR A 165 -7.01 3.13 -22.49
CA THR A 165 -8.21 2.72 -23.22
C THR A 165 -9.18 3.88 -23.36
N PRO A 166 -9.56 4.26 -24.61
CA PRO A 166 -10.56 5.30 -24.83
C PRO A 166 -11.86 5.07 -24.06
N GLY A 167 -12.39 6.14 -23.46
CA GLY A 167 -13.63 6.10 -22.68
C GLY A 167 -13.44 5.72 -21.21
N ILE A 168 -12.25 5.33 -20.80
CA ILE A 168 -11.91 5.17 -19.37
C ILE A 168 -11.31 6.49 -18.87
N HIS A 169 -11.77 6.96 -17.72
CA HIS A 169 -11.29 8.18 -17.08
C HIS A 169 -11.29 8.07 -15.56
N THR A 170 -10.54 8.95 -14.90
CA THR A 170 -10.43 8.99 -13.44
C THR A 170 -11.55 9.84 -12.84
N VAL A 171 -12.21 9.33 -11.80
CA VAL A 171 -13.23 10.05 -11.01
C VAL A 171 -12.74 10.38 -9.60
N LEU A 172 -11.66 9.75 -9.13
CA LEU A 172 -11.05 10.02 -7.83
C LEU A 172 -9.55 9.79 -7.88
N ASN A 173 -8.78 10.78 -7.44
CA ASN A 173 -7.36 10.66 -7.14
C ASN A 173 -7.19 10.69 -5.62
N SER A 174 -6.49 9.72 -5.06
CA SER A 174 -6.28 9.63 -3.62
C SER A 174 -5.54 10.83 -3.02
N PHE A 175 -4.65 11.48 -3.77
CA PHE A 175 -3.95 12.68 -3.30
C PHE A 175 -4.91 13.86 -3.08
N ASP A 176 -6.00 13.96 -3.85
CA ASP A 176 -7.04 14.99 -3.63
C ASP A 176 -7.84 14.72 -2.35
N VAL A 177 -8.02 13.45 -2.00
CA VAL A 177 -8.66 13.06 -0.73
C VAL A 177 -7.80 13.47 0.46
N PHE A 178 -6.49 13.26 0.36
CA PHE A 178 -5.51 13.59 1.41
C PHE A 178 -5.10 15.07 1.41
N GLY A 179 -5.33 15.80 0.32
CA GLY A 179 -4.77 17.15 0.14
C GLY A 179 -3.25 17.12 -0.09
N GLY A 180 -2.73 16.04 -0.66
CA GLY A 180 -1.31 15.86 -0.98
C GLY A 180 -0.85 14.41 -0.99
N PRO A 181 0.46 14.19 -1.14
CA PRO A 181 1.05 12.85 -1.17
C PRO A 181 0.75 12.06 0.09
N HIS A 182 0.56 10.76 -0.05
CA HIS A 182 0.43 9.83 1.07
C HIS A 182 1.20 8.55 0.82
N THR A 183 1.64 7.89 1.89
CA THR A 183 2.25 6.57 1.82
C THR A 183 1.26 5.55 1.29
N LEU A 184 1.67 4.81 0.26
CA LEU A 184 0.89 3.69 -0.28
C LEU A 184 1.23 2.39 0.43
N THR A 185 2.52 2.05 0.49
CA THR A 185 3.00 0.76 1.01
C THR A 185 3.98 0.97 2.14
N VAL A 186 3.83 0.19 3.20
CA VAL A 186 4.71 0.13 4.38
C VAL A 186 5.11 -1.31 4.68
N GLY A 187 6.26 -1.47 5.34
CA GLY A 187 6.65 -2.75 5.93
C GLY A 187 6.43 -2.76 7.44
N TRP A 188 6.00 -3.88 8.03
CA TRP A 188 5.85 -3.98 9.47
C TRP A 188 6.26 -5.34 10.02
N ALA A 189 6.57 -5.36 11.32
CA ALA A 189 6.99 -6.51 12.09
C ALA A 189 6.46 -6.43 13.52
N THR A 190 6.60 -7.50 14.28
CA THR A 190 6.34 -7.49 15.72
C THR A 190 7.51 -6.90 16.50
N SER A 191 7.21 -6.23 17.62
CA SER A 191 8.23 -5.74 18.55
C SER A 191 9.05 -6.90 19.16
N GLU A 192 8.43 -8.06 19.29
CA GLU A 192 9.09 -9.27 19.75
C GLU A 192 10.18 -9.74 18.79
N PHE A 193 9.89 -9.79 17.47
CA PHE A 193 10.89 -10.13 16.45
C PHE A 193 12.09 -9.18 16.51
N ARG A 194 11.80 -7.86 16.55
CA ARG A 194 12.85 -6.84 16.66
C ARG A 194 13.70 -7.00 17.92
N ALA A 195 13.06 -7.26 19.07
CA ALA A 195 13.76 -7.41 20.35
C ALA A 195 14.64 -8.67 20.40
N LYS A 196 14.15 -9.78 19.83
CA LYS A 196 14.91 -11.05 19.75
C LYS A 196 16.05 -11.01 18.71
N ASN A 197 15.94 -10.16 17.69
CA ASN A 197 16.86 -10.11 16.55
C ASN A 197 17.38 -8.69 16.27
N PRO A 198 17.94 -7.95 17.24
CA PRO A 198 18.23 -6.52 17.07
C PRO A 198 19.27 -6.23 15.99
N VAL A 199 20.26 -7.11 15.80
CA VAL A 199 21.29 -6.97 14.76
C VAL A 199 20.68 -7.21 13.38
N LEU A 200 19.91 -8.29 13.23
CA LEU A 200 19.23 -8.62 11.98
C LEU A 200 18.21 -7.54 11.61
N PHE A 201 17.47 -7.02 12.57
CA PHE A 201 16.47 -5.97 12.31
C PHE A 201 17.11 -4.69 11.78
N LYS A 202 18.25 -4.28 12.34
CA LYS A 202 19.03 -3.14 11.80
C LYS A 202 19.54 -3.43 10.38
N ALA A 203 20.00 -4.66 10.12
CA ALA A 203 20.42 -5.07 8.78
C ALA A 203 19.27 -5.00 7.76
N ILE A 204 18.05 -5.39 8.15
CA ILE A 204 16.83 -5.28 7.32
C ILE A 204 16.53 -3.83 6.99
N VAL A 205 16.57 -2.92 7.97
CA VAL A 205 16.33 -1.48 7.73
C VAL A 205 17.40 -0.90 6.82
N SER A 206 18.69 -1.28 7.02
CA SER A 206 19.78 -0.86 6.13
C SER A 206 19.61 -1.37 4.70
N ALA A 207 19.18 -2.63 4.54
CA ALA A 207 18.86 -3.22 3.23
C ALA A 207 17.72 -2.46 2.53
N MET A 208 16.74 -2.01 3.30
CA MET A 208 15.63 -1.22 2.78
C MET A 208 16.07 0.18 2.34
N ARG A 209 16.97 0.85 3.11
CA ARG A 209 17.59 2.12 2.70
C ARG A 209 18.34 1.96 1.39
N GLU A 210 19.22 0.97 1.29
CA GLU A 210 19.95 0.69 0.04
C GLU A 210 19.01 0.36 -1.12
N ALA A 211 17.96 -0.44 -0.90
CA ALA A 211 16.97 -0.73 -1.93
C ALA A 211 16.30 0.53 -2.46
N THR A 212 15.92 1.44 -1.56
CA THR A 212 15.33 2.74 -1.94
C THR A 212 16.29 3.58 -2.76
N GLU A 213 17.58 3.64 -2.37
CA GLU A 213 18.63 4.33 -3.12
C GLU A 213 18.84 3.73 -4.50
N LEU A 214 18.90 2.39 -4.61
CA LEU A 214 19.07 1.69 -5.88
C LEU A 214 17.90 1.94 -6.85
N VAL A 215 16.66 1.94 -6.36
CA VAL A 215 15.50 2.25 -7.20
C VAL A 215 15.58 3.69 -7.71
N ASN A 216 15.90 4.65 -6.85
CA ASN A 216 16.02 6.06 -7.25
C ASN A 216 17.21 6.31 -8.19
N LYS A 217 18.28 5.53 -8.07
CA LYS A 217 19.47 5.64 -8.92
C LYS A 217 19.28 5.02 -10.30
N ASP A 218 18.60 3.87 -10.38
CA ASP A 218 18.38 3.12 -11.62
C ASP A 218 16.96 2.56 -11.69
N LEU A 219 16.05 3.46 -12.00
CA LEU A 219 14.63 3.13 -12.10
C LEU A 219 14.35 2.14 -13.24
N LYS A 220 15.15 2.18 -14.31
CA LYS A 220 14.99 1.23 -15.43
C LYS A 220 15.30 -0.20 -14.99
N LYS A 221 16.38 -0.41 -14.23
CA LYS A 221 16.73 -1.71 -13.64
C LYS A 221 15.64 -2.20 -12.68
N ALA A 222 15.13 -1.32 -11.82
CA ALA A 222 14.03 -1.64 -10.91
C ALA A 222 12.75 -2.03 -11.67
N SER A 223 12.44 -1.34 -12.76
CA SER A 223 11.32 -1.64 -13.65
C SER A 223 11.46 -3.01 -14.31
N GLN A 224 12.67 -3.41 -14.72
CA GLN A 224 12.93 -4.75 -15.25
C GLN A 224 12.66 -5.82 -14.19
N TYR A 225 13.11 -5.61 -12.94
CA TYR A 225 12.81 -6.56 -11.85
C TYR A 225 11.32 -6.74 -11.62
N TRP A 226 10.54 -5.65 -11.72
CA TRP A 226 9.08 -5.74 -11.59
C TRP A 226 8.45 -6.52 -12.75
N ILE A 227 8.88 -6.27 -14.00
CA ILE A 227 8.42 -7.00 -15.19
C ILE A 227 8.68 -8.51 -15.04
N ASP A 228 9.90 -8.87 -14.64
CA ASP A 228 10.31 -10.28 -14.51
C ASP A 228 9.53 -10.99 -13.40
N ALA A 229 9.34 -10.32 -12.26
CA ALA A 229 8.62 -10.88 -11.11
C ALA A 229 7.13 -11.12 -11.41
N ASN A 230 6.52 -10.20 -12.18
CA ASN A 230 5.08 -10.27 -12.50
C ASN A 230 4.80 -10.91 -13.86
N LYS A 231 5.83 -11.30 -14.62
CA LYS A 231 5.71 -11.78 -16.01
C LYS A 231 4.85 -10.82 -16.85
N ALA A 232 5.04 -9.52 -16.61
CA ALA A 232 4.21 -8.47 -17.18
C ALA A 232 4.48 -8.33 -18.69
N LYS A 233 3.41 -8.05 -19.46
CA LYS A 233 3.50 -7.81 -20.90
C LYS A 233 3.81 -6.35 -21.27
N MET A 234 3.96 -5.49 -20.29
CA MET A 234 4.30 -4.07 -20.50
C MET A 234 5.78 -3.93 -20.90
N THR A 235 6.07 -2.93 -21.74
CA THR A 235 7.46 -2.60 -22.10
C THR A 235 8.18 -1.97 -20.92
N ILE A 236 9.52 -2.11 -20.91
CA ILE A 236 10.35 -1.52 -19.85
C ILE A 236 10.27 0.01 -19.84
N GLU A 237 10.15 0.63 -21.01
CA GLU A 237 9.99 2.07 -21.17
C GLU A 237 8.70 2.54 -20.48
N LYS A 238 7.60 1.82 -20.70
CA LYS A 238 6.30 2.15 -20.08
C LYS A 238 6.30 1.99 -18.58
N VAL A 239 6.84 0.89 -18.08
CA VAL A 239 6.95 0.66 -16.63
C VAL A 239 7.84 1.71 -15.98
N THR A 240 8.97 2.09 -16.63
CA THR A 240 9.88 3.12 -16.14
C THR A 240 9.23 4.50 -16.13
N GLU A 241 8.47 4.85 -17.17
CA GLU A 241 7.68 6.09 -17.25
C GLU A 241 6.69 6.18 -16.07
N ILE A 242 5.93 5.12 -15.84
CA ILE A 242 4.93 5.07 -14.75
C ILE A 242 5.63 5.17 -13.38
N ALA A 243 6.69 4.40 -13.17
CA ALA A 243 7.43 4.35 -11.92
C ALA A 243 8.20 5.65 -11.61
N GLY A 244 8.53 6.46 -12.63
CA GLY A 244 9.16 7.77 -12.53
C GLY A 244 8.19 8.94 -12.67
N GLY A 245 6.88 8.69 -12.63
CA GLY A 245 5.87 9.73 -12.76
C GLY A 245 6.01 10.84 -11.72
N PRO A 246 5.55 12.07 -12.01
CA PRO A 246 5.83 13.26 -11.18
C PRO A 246 5.24 13.19 -9.76
N GLN A 247 4.27 12.32 -9.55
CA GLN A 247 3.64 12.11 -8.25
C GLN A 247 4.12 10.82 -7.55
N VAL A 248 5.08 10.11 -8.14
CA VAL A 248 5.64 8.87 -7.58
C VAL A 248 6.92 9.18 -6.82
N LYS A 249 7.00 8.71 -5.57
CA LYS A 249 8.22 8.77 -4.76
C LYS A 249 8.55 7.38 -4.24
N TRP A 250 9.77 6.95 -4.46
CA TRP A 250 10.36 5.78 -3.82
C TRP A 250 11.08 6.27 -2.57
N THR A 251 10.47 6.08 -1.41
CA THR A 251 10.93 6.72 -0.17
C THR A 251 10.56 5.91 1.07
N MET A 252 11.44 5.92 2.06
CA MET A 252 11.15 5.39 3.39
C MET A 252 10.42 6.38 4.30
N VAL A 253 10.28 7.65 3.88
CA VAL A 253 9.59 8.69 4.64
C VAL A 253 8.08 8.40 4.69
N PRO A 254 7.47 8.25 5.89
CA PRO A 254 6.02 8.15 6.00
C PRO A 254 5.36 9.51 5.69
N GLU A 255 4.39 9.50 4.79
CA GLU A 255 3.63 10.71 4.42
C GLU A 255 2.14 10.52 4.76
N HIS A 256 1.57 11.44 5.54
CA HIS A 256 0.15 11.49 5.92
C HIS A 256 -0.43 10.21 6.56
N THR A 257 0.39 9.44 7.26
CA THR A 257 -0.05 8.20 7.93
C THR A 257 -1.06 8.49 9.06
N LEU A 258 -0.93 9.64 9.72
CA LEU A 258 -1.85 10.08 10.77
C LEU A 258 -3.26 10.38 10.25
N LYS A 259 -3.43 10.82 9.01
CA LYS A 259 -4.76 11.03 8.41
C LYS A 259 -5.55 9.72 8.29
N PHE A 260 -4.88 8.61 8.03
CA PHE A 260 -5.52 7.28 8.10
C PHE A 260 -5.94 6.94 9.54
N VAL A 261 -5.07 7.21 10.53
CA VAL A 261 -5.38 6.97 11.96
C VAL A 261 -6.60 7.77 12.38
N GLU A 262 -6.62 9.07 12.08
CA GLU A 262 -7.73 9.97 12.41
C GLU A 262 -9.04 9.50 11.81
N PHE A 263 -9.03 9.19 10.51
CA PHE A 263 -10.22 8.73 9.82
C PHE A 263 -10.70 7.37 10.36
N MET A 264 -9.84 6.36 10.42
CA MET A 264 -10.21 5.01 10.89
C MET A 264 -10.70 5.02 12.34
N HIS A 265 -10.17 5.93 13.18
CA HIS A 265 -10.67 6.13 14.53
C HIS A 265 -12.03 6.82 14.54
N SER A 266 -12.23 7.86 13.72
CA SER A 266 -13.49 8.64 13.68
C SER A 266 -14.70 7.81 13.24
N VAL A 267 -14.48 6.80 12.40
CA VAL A 267 -15.54 5.87 11.94
C VAL A 267 -15.57 4.55 12.74
N GLY A 268 -14.75 4.44 13.80
CA GLY A 268 -14.76 3.29 14.71
C GLY A 268 -14.06 2.03 14.19
N THR A 269 -13.35 2.09 13.06
CA THR A 269 -12.58 0.95 12.51
C THR A 269 -11.43 0.56 13.44
N ILE A 270 -10.79 1.54 14.07
CA ILE A 270 -9.84 1.34 15.15
C ILE A 270 -10.29 2.10 16.40
N LYS A 271 -9.98 1.56 17.59
CA LYS A 271 -10.43 2.14 18.88
C LYS A 271 -9.39 3.05 19.54
N VAL A 272 -8.21 3.11 18.99
CA VAL A 272 -7.09 3.91 19.52
C VAL A 272 -6.54 4.81 18.43
N LYS A 273 -6.00 5.96 18.85
CA LYS A 273 -5.34 6.92 17.96
C LYS A 273 -4.01 7.38 18.56
N THR A 274 -3.19 7.98 17.74
CA THR A 274 -1.98 8.71 18.14
C THR A 274 -1.90 10.01 17.36
N ALA A 275 -1.24 11.00 17.91
CA ALA A 275 -0.90 12.28 17.26
C ALA A 275 0.57 12.32 16.79
N ASP A 276 1.35 11.28 17.08
CA ASP A 276 2.74 11.16 16.68
C ASP A 276 2.93 9.96 15.75
N TRP A 277 3.36 10.22 14.52
CA TRP A 277 3.64 9.18 13.54
C TRP A 277 4.70 8.17 14.04
N LYS A 278 5.62 8.59 14.92
CA LYS A 278 6.66 7.74 15.53
C LYS A 278 6.09 6.61 16.38
N ASP A 279 4.86 6.75 16.87
CA ASP A 279 4.18 5.65 17.56
C ASP A 279 3.88 4.45 16.63
N LEU A 280 3.72 4.71 15.35
CA LEU A 280 3.42 3.71 14.32
C LEU A 280 4.68 3.02 13.78
N PHE A 281 5.85 3.61 14.01
CA PHE A 281 7.11 3.20 13.40
C PHE A 281 8.17 2.86 14.46
N PHE A 282 9.09 1.97 14.10
CA PHE A 282 10.23 1.65 14.94
C PHE A 282 11.26 2.79 14.94
N PRO A 283 12.06 2.94 16.04
CA PRO A 283 13.03 4.02 16.17
C PRO A 283 14.09 4.11 15.08
N GLU A 284 14.35 3.01 14.36
CA GLU A 284 15.36 2.94 13.30
C GLU A 284 15.10 3.88 12.12
N ILE A 285 13.88 4.47 12.04
CA ILE A 285 13.55 5.44 11.00
C ILE A 285 13.06 6.79 11.56
N HIS A 286 13.19 7.02 12.88
CA HIS A 286 12.76 8.27 13.50
C HIS A 286 13.65 9.47 13.16
N ASP A 287 14.76 9.26 12.46
CA ASP A 287 15.60 10.27 11.83
C ASP A 287 14.96 10.89 10.57
N LEU A 288 13.91 10.25 10.02
CA LEU A 288 13.21 10.72 8.83
C LEU A 288 12.12 11.76 9.18
N PRO A 289 11.79 12.70 8.25
CA PRO A 289 10.74 13.70 8.45
C PRO A 289 9.35 13.14 8.15
N GLY A 290 8.84 12.24 8.98
CA GLY A 290 7.54 11.59 8.77
C GLY A 290 6.32 12.43 9.18
N SER A 291 5.10 12.02 8.73
CA SER A 291 3.82 12.65 9.09
C SER A 291 2.61 11.67 9.08
#